data_ad617586c7532802f571fbb4b92213a9
#
_entry.id   ad617586c7532802f571fbb4b92213a9
#
_cell.length_a   1.000
_cell.length_b   1.000
_cell.length_c   1.000
_cell.angle_alpha   90.00
_cell.angle_beta   90.00
_cell.angle_gamma   90.00
#
_symmetry.space_group_name_H-M   'P 1'
#
loop_
_entity.id
_entity.type
_entity.pdbx_description
1 polymer ?
#
loop_
_entity_poly.entity_id
_entity_poly.type
_entity_poly.pdbx_seq_one_letter_code
_entity_poly.pdbx_strand_id
1 'polypeptide(L)'
;MALTIGIVGLPNAGKSTLFNALTRNDVLAASYPFATIDPNIGVVGVPDPRLAVLAELFHSARTVPATVSFVDIAGIVRGASKGEGMGNAFLSHIREADAICQVTRVFDDPDVTHVDGAVNPASDIETIETELILADLQTVEKVLPRLEKEAKINKDRLAALSAVKQAQEVLAAGRTIFAAGLDRGPLRDLFLLTAKPFLYVFNCDSDELANQPLKERLRALVAPAEAIFLDAKIESELVEMEPDEAREFLAEMGVAEPGLDVLARVGFDTLGLQIFLTAGPKESRAWTIRKGAMAPEAAGVIHTDFQKGFIRAEVVSFDDLVSAGSMLNARARGQVRLEGKDYVMADGDVVEFRFNV
;
A
#
# COMPACT_ATOMS: atom_id res chain seq x y z
N MET A 1 -4.04 14.37 1.74
CA MET A 1 -3.69 13.44 2.83
C MET A 1 -2.87 12.31 2.23
N ALA A 2 -1.86 11.81 2.94
CA ALA A 2 -1.14 10.62 2.54
C ALA A 2 -2.09 9.42 2.54
N LEU A 3 -1.93 8.49 1.58
CA LEU A 3 -2.70 7.26 1.54
C LEU A 3 -2.18 6.30 2.60
N THR A 4 -3.08 5.55 3.24
CA THR A 4 -2.76 4.68 4.36
C THR A 4 -3.24 3.25 4.13
N ILE A 5 -2.50 2.29 4.69
CA ILE A 5 -2.83 0.87 4.71
C ILE A 5 -3.17 0.48 6.14
N GLY A 6 -4.38 0.01 6.39
CA GLY A 6 -4.79 -0.48 7.70
C GLY A 6 -4.33 -1.91 7.93
N ILE A 7 -3.53 -2.15 8.97
CA ILE A 7 -3.11 -3.50 9.39
C ILE A 7 -4.22 -4.11 10.24
N VAL A 8 -4.75 -5.24 9.79
CA VAL A 8 -5.81 -5.99 10.46
C VAL A 8 -5.40 -7.45 10.66
N GLY A 9 -6.09 -8.17 11.52
CA GLY A 9 -5.84 -9.60 11.74
C GLY A 9 -6.43 -10.07 13.06
N LEU A 10 -6.54 -11.37 13.26
CA LEU A 10 -6.99 -11.95 14.52
C LEU A 10 -5.99 -11.68 15.66
N PRO A 11 -6.40 -11.79 16.92
CA PRO A 11 -5.47 -11.75 18.05
C PRO A 11 -4.34 -12.78 17.88
N ASN A 12 -3.13 -12.40 18.29
CA ASN A 12 -1.92 -13.25 18.24
C ASN A 12 -1.46 -13.66 16.82
N ALA A 13 -1.92 -12.97 15.77
CA ALA A 13 -1.42 -13.17 14.40
C ALA A 13 -0.04 -12.52 14.13
N GLY A 14 0.51 -11.77 15.10
CA GLY A 14 1.80 -11.07 14.93
C GLY A 14 1.69 -9.61 14.47
N LYS A 15 0.48 -9.03 14.43
CA LYS A 15 0.25 -7.63 14.01
C LYS A 15 1.12 -6.61 14.73
N SER A 16 1.12 -6.65 16.06
CA SER A 16 1.87 -5.68 16.87
C SER A 16 3.38 -5.85 16.71
N THR A 17 3.86 -7.08 16.54
CA THR A 17 5.27 -7.36 16.24
C THR A 17 5.66 -6.77 14.90
N LEU A 18 4.85 -7.03 13.86
CA LEU A 18 5.04 -6.47 12.53
C LEU A 18 4.98 -4.94 12.54
N PHE A 19 3.99 -4.34 13.21
CA PHE A 19 3.85 -2.89 13.29
C PHE A 19 5.02 -2.25 14.03
N ASN A 20 5.48 -2.86 15.12
CA ASN A 20 6.65 -2.38 15.85
C ASN A 20 7.93 -2.45 14.99
N ALA A 21 8.11 -3.52 14.21
CA ALA A 21 9.22 -3.63 13.27
C ALA A 21 9.15 -2.54 12.19
N LEU A 22 7.96 -2.26 11.64
CA LEU A 22 7.73 -1.19 10.66
C LEU A 22 8.05 0.20 11.24
N THR A 23 7.66 0.47 12.49
CA THR A 23 7.86 1.79 13.13
C THR A 23 9.28 2.03 13.61
N ARG A 24 10.03 0.97 13.94
CA ARG A 24 11.46 1.08 14.29
C ARG A 24 12.35 1.36 13.08
N ASN A 25 11.92 0.96 11.89
CA ASN A 25 12.61 1.26 10.63
C ASN A 25 12.46 2.74 10.20
N ASP A 26 12.38 3.64 11.18
CA ASP A 26 12.03 5.06 11.04
C ASP A 26 13.16 5.88 10.39
N VAL A 27 13.44 5.59 9.11
CA VAL A 27 14.35 6.36 8.23
C VAL A 27 13.87 7.81 8.06
N LEU A 28 12.68 8.14 8.54
CA LEU A 28 11.96 9.37 8.20
C LEU A 28 11.91 10.44 9.26
N ALA A 29 12.18 10.13 10.53
CA ALA A 29 12.28 11.17 11.57
C ALA A 29 13.30 12.26 11.18
N ALA A 30 14.36 11.88 10.45
CA ALA A 30 15.37 12.82 9.94
C ALA A 30 14.96 13.55 8.64
N SER A 31 13.97 13.03 7.88
CA SER A 31 13.62 13.54 6.54
C SER A 31 12.40 14.46 6.51
N TYR A 32 11.54 14.40 7.53
CA TYR A 32 10.32 15.21 7.67
C TYR A 32 10.23 15.87 9.06
N PRO A 33 10.92 16.99 9.31
CA PRO A 33 11.01 17.62 10.62
C PRO A 33 9.69 18.14 11.21
N PHE A 34 8.57 18.03 10.48
CA PHE A 34 7.25 18.49 10.91
C PHE A 34 6.17 17.38 10.87
N ALA A 35 6.56 16.11 10.72
CA ALA A 35 5.59 15.01 10.82
C ALA A 35 5.16 14.87 12.28
N THR A 36 3.88 15.09 12.56
CA THR A 36 3.29 14.73 13.85
C THR A 36 3.31 13.21 13.93
N ILE A 37 4.09 12.66 14.85
CA ILE A 37 4.15 11.20 15.06
C ILE A 37 2.86 10.80 15.78
N ASP A 38 1.90 10.25 15.03
CA ASP A 38 0.78 9.53 15.61
C ASP A 38 1.29 8.13 16.02
N PRO A 39 1.16 7.72 17.28
CA PRO A 39 1.70 6.44 17.76
C PRO A 39 1.13 5.21 17.06
N ASN A 40 0.05 5.38 16.30
CA ASN A 40 -0.60 4.30 15.54
C ASN A 40 -0.28 4.35 14.04
N ILE A 41 0.60 5.25 13.58
CA ILE A 41 0.99 5.37 12.18
C ILE A 41 2.48 5.09 12.02
N GLY A 42 2.80 4.02 11.30
CA GLY A 42 4.15 3.70 10.86
C GLY A 42 4.39 4.20 9.43
N VAL A 43 5.43 5.00 9.22
CA VAL A 43 5.81 5.49 7.89
C VAL A 43 7.09 4.80 7.46
N VAL A 44 7.04 4.07 6.35
CA VAL A 44 8.12 3.20 5.89
C VAL A 44 8.65 3.71 4.56
N GLY A 45 9.98 3.73 4.40
CA GLY A 45 10.61 4.02 3.12
C GLY A 45 10.36 2.89 2.11
N VAL A 46 10.04 3.25 0.88
CA VAL A 46 9.95 2.29 -0.22
C VAL A 46 11.35 2.12 -0.81
N PRO A 47 11.97 0.93 -0.74
CA PRO A 47 13.28 0.69 -1.31
C PRO A 47 13.28 0.92 -2.82
N ASP A 48 14.18 1.77 -3.30
CA ASP A 48 14.35 2.06 -4.71
C ASP A 48 15.84 2.15 -5.06
N PRO A 49 16.41 1.13 -5.73
CA PRO A 49 17.83 1.10 -6.08
C PRO A 49 18.23 2.24 -7.02
N ARG A 50 17.28 2.84 -7.75
CA ARG A 50 17.54 3.95 -8.66
C ARG A 50 18.05 5.19 -7.93
N LEU A 51 17.67 5.39 -6.65
CA LEU A 51 18.11 6.53 -5.85
C LEU A 51 19.62 6.50 -5.58
N ALA A 52 20.20 5.34 -5.29
CA ALA A 52 21.63 5.20 -5.05
C ALA A 52 22.42 5.54 -6.32
N VAL A 53 21.97 5.02 -7.48
CA VAL A 53 22.59 5.30 -8.79
C VAL A 53 22.53 6.79 -9.14
N LEU A 54 21.37 7.43 -8.91
CA LEU A 54 21.24 8.88 -9.14
C LEU A 54 22.08 9.70 -8.17
N ALA A 55 22.18 9.28 -6.91
CA ALA A 55 23.00 9.97 -5.93
C ALA A 55 24.49 9.96 -6.32
N GLU A 56 24.98 8.83 -6.82
CA GLU A 56 26.34 8.74 -7.35
C GLU A 56 26.51 9.63 -8.60
N LEU A 57 25.58 9.55 -9.57
CA LEU A 57 25.65 10.30 -10.81
C LEU A 57 25.63 11.81 -10.63
N PHE A 58 24.86 12.30 -9.65
CA PHE A 58 24.71 13.74 -9.36
C PHE A 58 25.55 14.21 -8.17
N HIS A 59 26.32 13.33 -7.53
CA HIS A 59 27.07 13.59 -6.30
C HIS A 59 26.15 14.19 -5.21
N SER A 60 24.99 13.58 -5.05
CA SER A 60 23.99 14.06 -4.09
C SER A 60 24.42 13.86 -2.65
N ALA A 61 24.24 14.90 -1.83
CA ALA A 61 24.62 14.84 -0.41
C ALA A 61 23.73 13.88 0.40
N ARG A 62 22.52 13.58 -0.08
CA ARG A 62 21.59 12.62 0.55
C ARG A 62 20.61 12.03 -0.46
N THR A 63 20.01 10.89 -0.09
CA THR A 63 18.88 10.27 -0.77
C THR A 63 17.62 10.36 0.08
N VAL A 64 16.45 10.51 -0.56
CA VAL A 64 15.16 10.55 0.13
C VAL A 64 14.21 9.61 -0.61
N PRO A 65 13.85 8.44 -0.03
CA PRO A 65 12.93 7.49 -0.65
C PRO A 65 11.50 8.01 -0.65
N ALA A 66 10.66 7.41 -1.50
CA ALA A 66 9.21 7.48 -1.37
C ALA A 66 8.77 6.74 -0.10
N THR A 67 7.54 6.98 0.36
CA THR A 67 7.06 6.39 1.60
C THR A 67 5.67 5.83 1.46
N VAL A 68 5.37 4.82 2.26
CA VAL A 68 4.04 4.26 2.48
C VAL A 68 3.72 4.31 3.97
N SER A 69 2.46 4.60 4.30
CA SER A 69 2.01 4.70 5.68
C SER A 69 1.14 3.51 6.06
N PHE A 70 1.46 2.87 7.18
CA PHE A 70 0.68 1.80 7.79
C PHE A 70 0.03 2.30 9.07
N VAL A 71 -1.21 1.87 9.33
CA VAL A 71 -1.96 2.20 10.55
C VAL A 71 -2.28 0.91 11.29
N ASP A 72 -1.87 0.82 12.57
CA ASP A 72 -2.28 -0.33 13.40
C ASP A 72 -3.75 -0.18 13.76
N ILE A 73 -4.56 -1.13 13.30
CA ILE A 73 -5.98 -1.21 13.62
C ILE A 73 -6.16 -2.36 14.61
N ALA A 74 -6.68 -2.05 15.79
CA ALA A 74 -6.92 -3.03 16.84
C ALA A 74 -7.63 -4.28 16.30
N GLY A 75 -7.24 -5.46 16.81
CA GLY A 75 -7.67 -6.75 16.24
C GLY A 75 -9.19 -6.96 16.27
N ILE A 76 -9.70 -7.65 15.26
CA ILE A 76 -11.09 -8.13 15.20
C ILE A 76 -11.32 -9.27 16.22
N VAL A 77 -12.53 -9.21 16.81
CA VAL A 77 -13.16 -10.37 17.46
C VAL A 77 -14.44 -10.69 16.68
N ARG A 78 -14.80 -11.96 16.55
CA ARG A 78 -16.06 -12.40 15.92
C ARG A 78 -17.25 -11.62 16.49
N GLY A 79 -18.17 -11.17 15.63
CA GLY A 79 -19.34 -10.38 16.02
C GLY A 79 -19.13 -8.86 15.99
N ALA A 80 -18.03 -8.38 15.46
CA ALA A 80 -17.75 -6.95 15.33
C ALA A 80 -18.83 -6.19 14.52
N SER A 81 -19.43 -6.83 13.54
CA SER A 81 -20.49 -6.28 12.68
C SER A 81 -21.85 -6.16 13.39
N LYS A 82 -22.06 -6.86 14.50
CA LYS A 82 -23.35 -6.83 15.26
C LYS A 82 -23.50 -5.65 16.21
N GLY A 83 -22.51 -4.76 16.27
CA GLY A 83 -22.75 -3.40 16.76
C GLY A 83 -22.59 -3.15 18.25
N GLU A 84 -21.93 -4.01 19.02
CA GLU A 84 -21.65 -3.72 20.43
C GLU A 84 -20.18 -3.27 20.64
N GLY A 85 -19.99 -1.96 20.91
CA GLY A 85 -18.76 -1.41 21.46
C GLY A 85 -17.54 -1.39 20.50
N MET A 86 -16.51 -2.17 20.78
CA MET A 86 -15.21 -2.15 20.09
C MET A 86 -15.27 -2.53 18.60
N GLY A 87 -16.27 -3.32 18.16
CA GLY A 87 -16.42 -3.70 16.75
C GLY A 87 -16.74 -2.51 15.84
N ASN A 88 -17.55 -1.56 16.29
CA ASN A 88 -17.85 -0.35 15.50
C ASN A 88 -16.63 0.57 15.36
N ALA A 89 -15.82 0.72 16.39
CA ALA A 89 -14.59 1.51 16.32
C ALA A 89 -13.59 0.89 15.33
N PHE A 90 -13.44 -0.44 15.37
CA PHE A 90 -12.60 -1.18 14.42
C PHE A 90 -13.03 -0.94 12.95
N LEU A 91 -14.32 -1.14 12.64
CA LEU A 91 -14.84 -0.90 11.29
C LEU A 91 -14.71 0.57 10.85
N SER A 92 -14.78 1.52 11.80
CA SER A 92 -14.53 2.93 11.52
C SER A 92 -13.09 3.20 11.10
N HIS A 93 -12.12 2.65 11.82
CA HIS A 93 -10.70 2.79 11.47
C HIS A 93 -10.37 2.17 10.11
N ILE A 94 -10.97 1.00 9.78
CA ILE A 94 -10.82 0.43 8.44
C ILE A 94 -11.41 1.35 7.37
N ARG A 95 -12.53 2.05 7.64
CA ARG A 95 -13.11 3.00 6.67
C ARG A 95 -12.16 4.15 6.33
N GLU A 96 -11.35 4.58 7.27
CA GLU A 96 -10.39 5.67 7.09
C GLU A 96 -9.17 5.26 6.27
N ALA A 97 -8.75 3.98 6.32
CA ALA A 97 -7.64 3.48 5.52
C ALA A 97 -8.01 3.37 4.02
N ASP A 98 -7.01 3.49 3.14
CA ASP A 98 -7.18 3.39 1.69
C ASP A 98 -7.05 1.96 1.15
N ALA A 99 -6.30 1.11 1.86
CA ALA A 99 -6.14 -0.33 1.60
C ALA A 99 -6.11 -1.12 2.91
N ILE A 100 -6.27 -2.44 2.83
CA ILE A 100 -6.27 -3.36 3.96
C ILE A 100 -5.09 -4.32 3.84
N CYS A 101 -4.26 -4.39 4.88
CA CYS A 101 -3.21 -5.39 5.04
C CYS A 101 -3.66 -6.39 6.11
N GLN A 102 -4.07 -7.59 5.69
CA GLN A 102 -4.47 -8.63 6.62
C GLN A 102 -3.28 -9.50 7.01
N VAL A 103 -2.92 -9.47 8.29
CA VAL A 103 -1.88 -10.34 8.87
C VAL A 103 -2.54 -11.63 9.35
N THR A 104 -2.04 -12.74 8.84
CA THR A 104 -2.56 -14.09 9.12
C THR A 104 -1.41 -14.96 9.63
N ARG A 105 -1.65 -15.64 10.75
CA ARG A 105 -0.69 -16.56 11.34
C ARG A 105 -0.64 -17.88 10.57
N VAL A 106 0.56 -18.34 10.24
CA VAL A 106 0.81 -19.63 9.59
C VAL A 106 1.62 -20.56 10.50
N PHE A 107 2.57 -20.01 11.27
CA PHE A 107 3.42 -20.76 12.20
C PHE A 107 2.63 -21.39 13.36
N ASP A 108 3.07 -22.54 13.83
CA ASP A 108 2.52 -23.21 15.02
C ASP A 108 3.48 -23.04 16.20
N ASP A 109 3.01 -22.39 17.28
CA ASP A 109 3.77 -22.17 18.50
C ASP A 109 2.87 -22.55 19.70
N PRO A 110 3.24 -23.58 20.48
CA PRO A 110 2.43 -24.05 21.62
C PRO A 110 2.32 -23.01 22.74
N ASP A 111 3.25 -22.07 22.84
CA ASP A 111 3.24 -21.00 23.84
C ASP A 111 2.32 -19.82 23.45
N VAL A 112 1.87 -19.77 22.19
CA VAL A 112 1.00 -18.73 21.66
C VAL A 112 -0.39 -19.29 21.37
N THR A 113 -1.36 -19.00 22.24
CA THR A 113 -2.74 -19.49 22.08
C THR A 113 -3.38 -18.94 20.80
N HIS A 114 -3.97 -19.83 19.96
CA HIS A 114 -4.82 -19.43 18.84
C HIS A 114 -6.28 -19.25 19.32
N VAL A 115 -6.98 -18.25 18.78
CA VAL A 115 -8.36 -17.93 19.20
C VAL A 115 -9.32 -19.10 18.96
N ASP A 116 -9.14 -19.85 17.88
CA ASP A 116 -9.96 -21.00 17.50
C ASP A 116 -9.31 -22.35 17.89
N GLY A 117 -8.23 -22.34 18.67
CA GLY A 117 -7.56 -23.54 19.19
C GLY A 117 -6.62 -24.25 18.21
N ALA A 118 -6.65 -23.93 16.93
CA ALA A 118 -5.73 -24.45 15.90
C ALA A 118 -5.44 -23.39 14.84
N VAL A 119 -4.20 -23.36 14.36
CA VAL A 119 -3.79 -22.44 13.26
C VAL A 119 -4.43 -22.89 11.96
N ASN A 120 -5.24 -22.03 11.37
CA ASN A 120 -5.88 -22.27 10.08
C ASN A 120 -6.00 -20.95 9.30
N PRO A 121 -5.02 -20.63 8.44
CA PRO A 121 -5.01 -19.36 7.69
C PRO A 121 -6.28 -19.11 6.87
N ALA A 122 -6.88 -20.15 6.30
CA ALA A 122 -8.11 -20.01 5.52
C ALA A 122 -9.30 -19.58 6.39
N SER A 123 -9.46 -20.21 7.57
CA SER A 123 -10.51 -19.85 8.53
C SER A 123 -10.30 -18.44 9.11
N ASP A 124 -9.07 -18.05 9.34
CA ASP A 124 -8.72 -16.72 9.86
C ASP A 124 -9.06 -15.63 8.85
N ILE A 125 -8.77 -15.86 7.57
CA ILE A 125 -9.13 -14.97 6.48
C ILE A 125 -10.65 -14.86 6.36
N GLU A 126 -11.34 -15.99 6.27
CA GLU A 126 -12.80 -16.05 6.16
C GLU A 126 -13.50 -15.32 7.32
N THR A 127 -12.96 -15.44 8.54
CA THR A 127 -13.52 -14.76 9.71
C THR A 127 -13.51 -13.23 9.55
N ILE A 128 -12.40 -12.65 9.11
CA ILE A 128 -12.27 -11.21 8.92
C ILE A 128 -13.12 -10.76 7.73
N GLU A 129 -13.02 -11.46 6.60
CA GLU A 129 -13.80 -11.11 5.41
C GLU A 129 -15.31 -11.16 5.68
N THR A 130 -15.78 -12.15 6.44
CA THR A 130 -17.20 -12.26 6.83
C THR A 130 -17.67 -11.04 7.61
N GLU A 131 -16.91 -10.55 8.58
CA GLU A 131 -17.28 -9.35 9.34
C GLU A 131 -17.35 -8.10 8.45
N LEU A 132 -16.40 -7.95 7.51
CA LEU A 132 -16.41 -6.84 6.55
C LEU A 132 -17.59 -6.93 5.57
N ILE A 133 -17.89 -8.13 5.07
CA ILE A 133 -19.02 -8.41 4.16
C ILE A 133 -20.34 -8.10 4.86
N LEU A 134 -20.52 -8.52 6.10
CA LEU A 134 -21.73 -8.25 6.87
C LEU A 134 -21.94 -6.74 7.10
N ALA A 135 -20.86 -6.00 7.39
CA ALA A 135 -20.92 -4.54 7.55
C ALA A 135 -21.30 -3.83 6.23
N ASP A 136 -20.77 -4.30 5.10
CA ASP A 136 -21.08 -3.75 3.79
C ASP A 136 -22.49 -4.13 3.33
N LEU A 137 -22.98 -5.34 3.60
CA LEU A 137 -24.37 -5.74 3.35
C LEU A 137 -25.35 -4.81 4.07
N GLN A 138 -25.13 -4.52 5.36
CA GLN A 138 -25.95 -3.57 6.10
C GLN A 138 -25.96 -2.18 5.45
N THR A 139 -24.81 -1.73 4.94
CA THR A 139 -24.70 -0.44 4.24
C THR A 139 -25.49 -0.45 2.94
N VAL A 140 -25.34 -1.48 2.13
CA VAL A 140 -26.05 -1.66 0.85
C VAL A 140 -27.55 -1.77 1.04
N GLU A 141 -28.01 -2.60 1.98
CA GLU A 141 -29.45 -2.79 2.29
C GLU A 141 -30.13 -1.50 2.76
N LYS A 142 -29.40 -0.66 3.50
CA LYS A 142 -29.90 0.64 3.94
C LYS A 142 -30.05 1.66 2.80
N VAL A 143 -29.14 1.62 1.80
CA VAL A 143 -29.10 2.59 0.69
C VAL A 143 -30.01 2.18 -0.45
N LEU A 144 -30.16 0.89 -0.73
CA LEU A 144 -30.86 0.35 -1.90
C LEU A 144 -32.31 0.87 -2.06
N PRO A 145 -33.20 0.89 -1.02
CA PRO A 145 -34.57 1.35 -1.18
C PRO A 145 -34.69 2.84 -1.56
N ARG A 146 -33.75 3.66 -1.08
CA ARG A 146 -33.68 5.07 -1.44
C ARG A 146 -33.23 5.22 -2.89
N LEU A 147 -32.17 4.53 -3.30
CA LEU A 147 -31.62 4.60 -4.64
C LEU A 147 -32.63 4.08 -5.70
N GLU A 148 -33.43 3.06 -5.38
CA GLU A 148 -34.50 2.60 -6.25
C GLU A 148 -35.60 3.65 -6.49
N LYS A 149 -35.93 4.45 -5.46
CA LYS A 149 -36.89 5.57 -5.61
C LYS A 149 -36.26 6.69 -6.47
N GLU A 150 -35.03 7.05 -6.21
CA GLU A 150 -34.31 8.08 -6.95
C GLU A 150 -34.16 7.72 -8.45
N ALA A 151 -33.83 6.47 -8.76
CA ALA A 151 -33.65 5.98 -10.13
C ALA A 151 -34.94 5.97 -10.97
N LYS A 152 -36.12 5.91 -10.33
CA LYS A 152 -37.42 6.05 -11.01
C LYS A 152 -37.63 7.48 -11.55
N ILE A 153 -37.04 8.47 -10.91
CA ILE A 153 -37.19 9.90 -11.23
C ILE A 153 -36.02 10.40 -12.06
N ASN A 154 -34.80 9.96 -11.72
CA ASN A 154 -33.56 10.41 -12.36
C ASN A 154 -32.79 9.22 -13.00
N LYS A 155 -32.73 9.22 -14.32
CA LYS A 155 -32.05 8.17 -15.10
C LYS A 155 -30.53 8.10 -14.85
N ASP A 156 -29.89 9.19 -14.42
CA ASP A 156 -28.45 9.21 -14.10
C ASP A 156 -28.13 8.32 -12.89
N ARG A 157 -29.13 7.98 -12.07
CA ARG A 157 -29.00 7.08 -10.93
C ARG A 157 -29.06 5.58 -11.30
N LEU A 158 -29.43 5.23 -12.53
CA LEU A 158 -29.56 3.84 -12.95
C LEU A 158 -28.24 3.07 -12.91
N ALA A 159 -27.14 3.70 -13.30
CA ALA A 159 -25.81 3.09 -13.24
C ALA A 159 -25.40 2.77 -11.79
N ALA A 160 -25.60 3.72 -10.88
CA ALA A 160 -25.34 3.52 -9.44
C ALA A 160 -26.25 2.42 -8.86
N LEU A 161 -27.55 2.40 -9.21
CA LEU A 161 -28.47 1.36 -8.77
C LEU A 161 -28.04 -0.03 -9.24
N SER A 162 -27.61 -0.15 -10.51
CA SER A 162 -27.12 -1.42 -11.06
C SER A 162 -25.89 -1.90 -10.31
N ALA A 163 -24.93 -1.00 -10.05
CA ALA A 163 -23.70 -1.34 -9.34
C ALA A 163 -23.97 -1.77 -7.90
N VAL A 164 -24.90 -1.08 -7.19
CA VAL A 164 -25.27 -1.43 -5.81
C VAL A 164 -25.98 -2.79 -5.76
N LYS A 165 -26.82 -3.14 -6.74
CA LYS A 165 -27.45 -4.47 -6.82
C LYS A 165 -26.41 -5.57 -7.08
N GLN A 166 -25.46 -5.35 -7.98
CA GLN A 166 -24.36 -6.28 -8.21
C GLN A 166 -23.50 -6.46 -6.95
N ALA A 167 -23.21 -5.36 -6.24
CA ALA A 167 -22.49 -5.44 -4.97
C ALA A 167 -23.27 -6.27 -3.94
N GLN A 168 -24.59 -6.10 -3.83
CA GLN A 168 -25.43 -6.91 -2.95
C GLN A 168 -25.36 -8.40 -3.27
N GLU A 169 -25.44 -8.76 -4.55
CA GLU A 169 -25.36 -10.17 -5.01
C GLU A 169 -23.99 -10.79 -4.66
N VAL A 170 -22.89 -10.06 -4.89
CA VAL A 170 -21.54 -10.53 -4.58
C VAL A 170 -21.35 -10.73 -3.09
N LEU A 171 -21.75 -9.75 -2.27
CA LEU A 171 -21.64 -9.81 -0.83
C LEU A 171 -22.55 -10.92 -0.23
N ALA A 172 -23.77 -11.09 -0.75
CA ALA A 172 -24.67 -12.16 -0.32
C ALA A 172 -24.14 -13.57 -0.68
N ALA A 173 -23.30 -13.66 -1.72
CA ALA A 173 -22.57 -14.89 -2.07
C ALA A 173 -21.31 -15.12 -1.22
N GLY A 174 -21.05 -14.31 -0.18
CA GLY A 174 -19.90 -14.44 0.71
C GLY A 174 -18.57 -14.02 0.06
N ARG A 175 -18.59 -13.12 -0.93
CA ARG A 175 -17.38 -12.64 -1.61
C ARG A 175 -17.16 -11.16 -1.37
N THR A 176 -15.91 -10.76 -1.24
CA THR A 176 -15.54 -9.33 -1.21
C THR A 176 -15.72 -8.69 -2.60
N ILE A 177 -16.06 -7.40 -2.63
CA ILE A 177 -16.19 -6.64 -3.89
C ILE A 177 -14.87 -6.60 -4.63
N PHE A 178 -13.75 -6.48 -3.89
CA PHE A 178 -12.40 -6.51 -4.44
C PHE A 178 -12.10 -7.84 -5.17
N ALA A 179 -12.30 -8.98 -4.51
CA ALA A 179 -12.05 -10.31 -5.10
C ALA A 179 -13.01 -10.63 -6.27
N ALA A 180 -14.18 -10.01 -6.30
CA ALA A 180 -15.13 -10.14 -7.41
C ALA A 180 -14.76 -9.27 -8.62
N GLY A 181 -13.81 -8.33 -8.49
CA GLY A 181 -13.38 -7.44 -9.56
C GLY A 181 -14.45 -6.44 -10.00
N LEU A 182 -15.41 -6.09 -9.13
CA LEU A 182 -16.44 -5.11 -9.47
C LEU A 182 -15.85 -3.71 -9.64
N ASP A 183 -16.42 -2.95 -10.61
CA ASP A 183 -16.08 -1.53 -10.75
C ASP A 183 -16.47 -0.74 -9.49
N ARG A 184 -15.47 -0.14 -8.87
CA ARG A 184 -15.61 0.63 -7.63
C ARG A 184 -16.07 2.07 -7.85
N GLY A 185 -15.96 2.58 -9.07
CA GLY A 185 -16.31 3.97 -9.40
C GLY A 185 -17.73 4.34 -8.95
N PRO A 186 -18.78 3.62 -9.37
CA PRO A 186 -20.16 3.89 -8.97
C PRO A 186 -20.47 3.62 -7.50
N LEU A 187 -19.61 2.86 -6.78
CA LEU A 187 -19.77 2.47 -5.37
C LEU A 187 -19.01 3.40 -4.41
N ARG A 188 -18.23 4.35 -4.93
CA ARG A 188 -17.26 5.15 -4.16
C ARG A 188 -17.90 5.87 -2.96
N ASP A 189 -19.08 6.45 -3.15
CA ASP A 189 -19.79 7.23 -2.14
C ASP A 189 -20.33 6.38 -0.98
N LEU A 190 -20.31 5.05 -1.10
CA LEU A 190 -20.77 4.13 -0.06
C LEU A 190 -19.67 3.75 0.92
N PHE A 191 -18.41 4.04 0.63
CA PHE A 191 -17.25 3.73 1.46
C PHE A 191 -17.22 2.26 1.92
N LEU A 192 -17.54 1.34 0.99
CA LEU A 192 -17.57 -0.08 1.26
C LEU A 192 -16.18 -0.61 1.62
N LEU A 193 -16.11 -1.37 2.70
CA LEU A 193 -14.87 -1.92 3.25
C LEU A 193 -14.26 -2.96 2.31
N THR A 194 -15.10 -3.86 1.80
CA THR A 194 -14.69 -4.94 0.90
C THR A 194 -14.37 -4.48 -0.53
N ALA A 195 -14.64 -3.20 -0.85
CA ALA A 195 -14.25 -2.59 -2.11
C ALA A 195 -12.81 -2.03 -2.09
N LYS A 196 -12.19 -1.92 -0.92
CA LYS A 196 -10.79 -1.48 -0.80
C LYS A 196 -9.84 -2.53 -1.37
N PRO A 197 -8.66 -2.13 -1.87
CA PRO A 197 -7.60 -3.09 -2.20
C PRO A 197 -7.16 -3.87 -0.96
N PHE A 198 -6.86 -5.15 -1.16
CA PHE A 198 -6.33 -6.04 -0.12
C PHE A 198 -4.91 -6.48 -0.46
N LEU A 199 -4.11 -6.66 0.58
CA LEU A 199 -2.89 -7.45 0.56
C LEU A 199 -2.85 -8.33 1.82
N TYR A 200 -2.19 -9.47 1.74
CA TYR A 200 -2.13 -10.43 2.83
C TYR A 200 -0.67 -10.66 3.24
N VAL A 201 -0.42 -10.58 4.55
CA VAL A 201 0.85 -10.96 5.15
C VAL A 201 0.66 -12.27 5.90
N PHE A 202 1.31 -13.30 5.41
CA PHE A 202 1.39 -14.59 6.06
C PHE A 202 2.61 -14.61 6.99
N ASN A 203 2.35 -14.54 8.29
CA ASN A 203 3.37 -14.59 9.31
C ASN A 203 3.77 -16.05 9.54
N CYS A 204 4.94 -16.40 9.06
CA CYS A 204 5.52 -17.74 8.99
C CYS A 204 6.69 -17.85 9.96
N ASP A 205 7.13 -19.08 10.20
CA ASP A 205 8.49 -19.36 10.67
C ASP A 205 9.40 -19.82 9.52
N SER A 206 10.62 -20.25 9.85
CA SER A 206 11.62 -20.65 8.85
C SER A 206 11.18 -21.84 8.01
N ASP A 207 10.44 -22.80 8.57
CA ASP A 207 10.00 -24.01 7.87
C ASP A 207 8.92 -23.68 6.84
N GLU A 208 7.95 -22.83 7.19
CA GLU A 208 6.91 -22.36 6.27
C GLU A 208 7.49 -21.41 5.22
N LEU A 209 8.46 -20.57 5.57
CA LEU A 209 9.14 -19.71 4.61
C LEU A 209 9.88 -20.50 3.52
N ALA A 210 10.39 -21.69 3.84
CA ALA A 210 11.00 -22.61 2.88
C ALA A 210 9.98 -23.43 2.07
N ASN A 211 8.72 -23.52 2.52
CA ASN A 211 7.69 -24.41 1.95
C ASN A 211 6.98 -23.79 0.75
N GLN A 212 7.53 -23.96 -0.47
CA GLN A 212 6.96 -23.42 -1.71
C GLN A 212 5.53 -23.93 -2.03
N PRO A 213 5.19 -25.22 -1.88
CA PRO A 213 3.83 -25.72 -2.08
C PRO A 213 2.80 -25.03 -1.16
N LEU A 214 3.16 -24.75 0.09
CA LEU A 214 2.33 -24.01 1.03
C LEU A 214 2.10 -22.56 0.54
N LYS A 215 3.18 -21.87 0.16
CA LYS A 215 3.10 -20.49 -0.37
C LYS A 215 2.22 -20.41 -1.61
N GLU A 216 2.34 -21.34 -2.56
CA GLU A 216 1.50 -21.38 -3.75
C GLU A 216 0.03 -21.56 -3.41
N ARG A 217 -0.29 -22.48 -2.47
CA ARG A 217 -1.66 -22.66 -1.99
C ARG A 217 -2.22 -21.41 -1.32
N LEU A 218 -1.42 -20.73 -0.50
CA LEU A 218 -1.85 -19.52 0.19
C LEU A 218 -2.01 -18.33 -0.79
N ARG A 219 -1.14 -18.22 -1.82
CA ARG A 219 -1.34 -17.24 -2.90
C ARG A 219 -2.65 -17.49 -3.65
N ALA A 220 -2.93 -18.74 -3.99
CA ALA A 220 -4.17 -19.09 -4.68
C ALA A 220 -5.43 -18.79 -3.83
N LEU A 221 -5.32 -18.94 -2.51
CA LEU A 221 -6.42 -18.67 -1.56
C LEU A 221 -6.84 -17.19 -1.59
N VAL A 222 -5.89 -16.27 -1.69
CA VAL A 222 -6.15 -14.82 -1.57
C VAL A 222 -6.20 -14.09 -2.90
N ALA A 223 -6.03 -14.79 -4.03
CA ALA A 223 -6.09 -14.17 -5.35
C ALA A 223 -7.42 -13.42 -5.57
N PRO A 224 -7.41 -12.23 -6.18
CA PRO A 224 -6.32 -11.55 -6.89
C PRO A 224 -5.43 -10.66 -6.01
N ALA A 225 -5.54 -10.72 -4.68
CA ALA A 225 -4.70 -9.94 -3.78
C ALA A 225 -3.26 -10.46 -3.75
N GLU A 226 -2.33 -9.58 -3.43
CA GLU A 226 -0.92 -9.94 -3.22
C GLU A 226 -0.73 -10.65 -1.88
N ALA A 227 0.16 -11.66 -1.88
CA ALA A 227 0.53 -12.47 -0.73
C ALA A 227 2.01 -12.31 -0.39
N ILE A 228 2.30 -11.81 0.79
CA ILE A 228 3.64 -11.61 1.34
C ILE A 228 3.88 -12.64 2.43
N PHE A 229 5.06 -13.23 2.44
CA PHE A 229 5.48 -14.23 3.43
C PHE A 229 6.69 -13.70 4.17
N LEU A 230 6.60 -13.58 5.48
CA LEU A 230 7.68 -13.09 6.34
C LEU A 230 7.55 -13.69 7.74
N ASP A 231 8.63 -13.66 8.49
CA ASP A 231 8.64 -13.91 9.93
C ASP A 231 8.74 -12.56 10.65
N ALA A 232 7.65 -12.17 11.31
CA ALA A 232 7.58 -10.85 11.96
C ALA A 232 8.59 -10.72 13.13
N LYS A 233 9.03 -11.82 13.72
CA LYS A 233 10.05 -11.80 14.77
C LYS A 233 11.43 -11.55 14.17
N ILE A 234 11.78 -12.27 13.11
CA ILE A 234 13.03 -12.07 12.37
C ILE A 234 13.09 -10.65 11.82
N GLU A 235 12.01 -10.15 11.21
CA GLU A 235 11.97 -8.76 10.73
C GLU A 235 12.24 -7.74 11.85
N SER A 236 11.74 -8.00 13.06
CA SER A 236 12.01 -7.14 14.23
C SER A 236 13.48 -7.18 14.68
N GLU A 237 14.17 -8.31 14.49
CA GLU A 237 15.59 -8.47 14.79
C GLU A 237 16.46 -7.82 13.70
N LEU A 238 16.10 -7.97 12.42
CA LEU A 238 16.82 -7.37 11.29
C LEU A 238 16.91 -5.86 11.37
N VAL A 239 15.88 -5.20 11.87
CA VAL A 239 15.85 -3.73 12.04
C VAL A 239 16.91 -3.23 13.05
N GLU A 240 17.33 -4.09 13.99
CA GLU A 240 18.34 -3.78 15.00
C GLU A 240 19.77 -4.08 14.55
N MET A 241 19.94 -4.77 13.40
CA MET A 241 21.23 -5.16 12.85
C MET A 241 21.84 -4.08 11.95
N GLU A 242 23.15 -4.08 11.83
CA GLU A 242 23.82 -3.29 10.79
C GLU A 242 23.47 -3.86 9.38
N PRO A 243 23.36 -3.00 8.33
CA PRO A 243 22.88 -3.45 7.01
C PRO A 243 23.66 -4.60 6.38
N ASP A 244 24.95 -4.71 6.66
CA ASP A 244 25.81 -5.78 6.14
C ASP A 244 25.53 -7.10 6.87
N GLU A 245 25.40 -7.06 8.20
CA GLU A 245 25.05 -8.20 9.04
C GLU A 245 23.64 -8.75 8.70
N ALA A 246 22.68 -7.85 8.51
CA ALA A 246 21.32 -8.22 8.10
C ALA A 246 21.31 -8.96 6.74
N ARG A 247 22.13 -8.51 5.78
CA ARG A 247 22.26 -9.19 4.48
C ARG A 247 22.88 -10.57 4.58
N GLU A 248 23.92 -10.73 5.38
CA GLU A 248 24.56 -12.04 5.62
C GLU A 248 23.57 -12.99 6.28
N PHE A 249 22.84 -12.53 7.30
CA PHE A 249 21.84 -13.33 8.00
C PHE A 249 20.72 -13.81 7.07
N LEU A 250 20.15 -12.90 6.24
CA LEU A 250 19.13 -13.26 5.25
C LEU A 250 19.64 -14.27 4.22
N ALA A 251 20.92 -14.11 3.77
CA ALA A 251 21.52 -15.01 2.82
C ALA A 251 21.70 -16.43 3.39
N GLU A 252 22.05 -16.57 4.68
CA GLU A 252 22.13 -17.86 5.37
C GLU A 252 20.75 -18.52 5.46
N MET A 253 19.67 -17.74 5.61
CA MET A 253 18.29 -18.24 5.61
C MET A 253 17.74 -18.52 4.20
N GLY A 254 18.47 -18.19 3.13
CA GLY A 254 17.98 -18.32 1.76
C GLY A 254 16.90 -17.31 1.39
N VAL A 255 16.80 -16.20 2.12
CA VAL A 255 15.86 -15.09 1.87
C VAL A 255 16.59 -13.98 1.11
N ALA A 256 16.03 -13.53 -0.02
CA ALA A 256 16.70 -12.59 -0.93
C ALA A 256 16.68 -11.13 -0.43
N GLU A 257 15.65 -10.75 0.31
CA GLU A 257 15.43 -9.38 0.80
C GLU A 257 14.55 -9.38 2.06
N PRO A 258 14.62 -8.34 2.92
CA PRO A 258 13.74 -8.19 4.08
C PRO A 258 12.27 -8.22 3.68
N GLY A 259 11.44 -8.92 4.46
CA GLY A 259 9.99 -8.97 4.22
C GLY A 259 9.31 -7.61 4.40
N LEU A 260 9.84 -6.73 5.24
CA LEU A 260 9.37 -5.35 5.39
C LEU A 260 9.59 -4.53 4.12
N ASP A 261 10.69 -4.74 3.40
CA ASP A 261 10.98 -4.09 2.12
C ASP A 261 9.98 -4.55 1.03
N VAL A 262 9.70 -5.85 1.00
CA VAL A 262 8.64 -6.42 0.14
C VAL A 262 7.29 -5.81 0.50
N LEU A 263 6.96 -5.74 1.78
CA LEU A 263 5.69 -5.17 2.28
C LEU A 263 5.54 -3.70 1.90
N ALA A 264 6.59 -2.90 2.04
CA ALA A 264 6.58 -1.49 1.65
C ALA A 264 6.31 -1.33 0.15
N ARG A 265 6.99 -2.11 -0.70
CA ARG A 265 6.84 -2.07 -2.17
C ARG A 265 5.47 -2.55 -2.61
N VAL A 266 5.02 -3.72 -2.13
CA VAL A 266 3.71 -4.27 -2.48
C VAL A 266 2.58 -3.38 -1.96
N GLY A 267 2.71 -2.83 -0.76
CA GLY A 267 1.75 -1.88 -0.20
C GLY A 267 1.64 -0.61 -1.04
N PHE A 268 2.77 -0.09 -1.49
CA PHE A 268 2.83 1.08 -2.37
C PHE A 268 2.09 0.82 -3.70
N ASP A 269 2.35 -0.32 -4.32
CA ASP A 269 1.67 -0.74 -5.56
C ASP A 269 0.18 -0.99 -5.36
N THR A 270 -0.22 -1.58 -4.24
CA THR A 270 -1.62 -1.85 -3.87
C THR A 270 -2.44 -0.56 -3.75
N LEU A 271 -1.81 0.53 -3.29
CA LEU A 271 -2.42 1.86 -3.26
C LEU A 271 -2.53 2.53 -4.65
N GLY A 272 -2.04 1.89 -5.71
CA GLY A 272 -2.01 2.45 -7.06
C GLY A 272 -1.06 3.64 -7.19
N LEU A 273 0.05 3.61 -6.47
CA LEU A 273 1.09 4.65 -6.48
C LEU A 273 2.20 4.32 -7.47
N GLN A 274 2.92 5.34 -7.88
CA GLN A 274 4.14 5.27 -8.67
C GLN A 274 5.10 6.39 -8.27
N ILE A 275 6.35 6.30 -8.72
CA ILE A 275 7.43 7.20 -8.34
C ILE A 275 7.93 7.97 -9.54
N PHE A 276 8.11 9.29 -9.40
CA PHE A 276 9.02 10.05 -10.24
C PHE A 276 10.21 10.54 -9.41
N LEU A 277 11.32 10.85 -10.07
CA LEU A 277 12.60 11.13 -9.45
C LEU A 277 13.03 12.57 -9.76
N THR A 278 13.67 13.20 -8.78
CA THR A 278 14.45 14.43 -8.98
C THR A 278 15.86 14.18 -8.47
N ALA A 279 16.85 14.70 -9.16
CA ALA A 279 18.25 14.51 -8.79
C ALA A 279 19.05 15.80 -8.93
N GLY A 280 19.91 16.06 -7.97
CA GLY A 280 20.80 17.20 -7.95
C GLY A 280 21.82 17.12 -6.81
N PRO A 281 22.77 18.09 -6.71
CA PRO A 281 23.85 18.01 -5.70
C PRO A 281 23.39 17.99 -4.25
N LYS A 282 22.22 18.55 -3.95
CA LYS A 282 21.67 18.59 -2.58
C LYS A 282 21.04 17.26 -2.21
N GLU A 283 20.21 16.72 -3.10
CA GLU A 283 19.51 15.45 -2.86
C GLU A 283 19.10 14.78 -4.17
N SER A 284 19.05 13.44 -4.15
CA SER A 284 18.26 12.61 -5.06
C SER A 284 17.02 12.12 -4.32
N ARG A 285 15.83 12.35 -4.89
CA ARG A 285 14.57 12.10 -4.19
C ARG A 285 13.55 11.40 -5.06
N ALA A 286 12.88 10.43 -4.46
CA ALA A 286 11.69 9.79 -5.01
C ALA A 286 10.42 10.48 -4.51
N TRP A 287 9.54 10.83 -5.44
CA TRP A 287 8.29 11.50 -5.17
C TRP A 287 7.11 10.60 -5.47
N THR A 288 6.19 10.50 -4.56
CA THR A 288 5.00 9.65 -4.67
C THR A 288 3.90 10.36 -5.42
N ILE A 289 3.37 9.74 -6.48
CA ILE A 289 2.18 10.15 -7.23
C ILE A 289 1.25 8.96 -7.46
N ARG A 290 -0.01 9.21 -7.80
CA ARG A 290 -0.92 8.15 -8.26
C ARG A 290 -0.54 7.71 -9.68
N LYS A 291 -0.72 6.43 -9.99
CA LYS A 291 -0.63 5.93 -11.37
C LYS A 291 -1.62 6.71 -12.25
N GLY A 292 -1.14 7.21 -13.39
CA GLY A 292 -1.92 8.05 -14.29
C GLY A 292 -1.93 9.54 -13.97
N ALA A 293 -1.19 10.00 -12.95
CA ALA A 293 -1.06 11.43 -12.65
C ALA A 293 -0.39 12.20 -13.79
N MET A 294 -0.86 13.41 -14.06
CA MET A 294 -0.29 14.30 -15.08
C MET A 294 0.86 15.14 -14.51
N ALA A 295 1.72 15.67 -15.38
CA ALA A 295 2.89 16.45 -14.99
C ALA A 295 2.60 17.65 -14.06
N PRO A 296 1.50 18.42 -14.21
CA PRO A 296 1.15 19.48 -13.26
C PRO A 296 0.80 18.94 -11.86
N GLU A 297 0.17 17.77 -11.76
CA GLU A 297 -0.14 17.13 -10.49
C GLU A 297 1.14 16.67 -9.80
N ALA A 298 2.06 16.05 -10.56
CA ALA A 298 3.38 15.66 -10.07
C ALA A 298 4.19 16.87 -9.57
N ALA A 299 4.20 17.98 -10.31
CA ALA A 299 4.81 19.24 -9.88
C ALA A 299 4.20 19.74 -8.55
N GLY A 300 2.89 19.58 -8.38
CA GLY A 300 2.14 19.94 -7.18
C GLY A 300 2.54 19.19 -5.93
N VAL A 301 3.04 17.96 -6.07
CA VAL A 301 3.56 17.15 -4.95
C VAL A 301 4.85 17.77 -4.39
N ILE A 302 5.66 18.40 -5.21
CA ILE A 302 6.86 19.12 -4.75
C ILE A 302 6.45 20.42 -4.04
N HIS A 303 5.62 21.22 -4.69
CA HIS A 303 5.08 22.46 -4.13
C HIS A 303 3.84 22.91 -4.89
N THR A 304 2.85 23.45 -4.19
CA THR A 304 1.59 23.94 -4.80
C THR A 304 1.80 25.04 -5.84
N ASP A 305 2.83 25.87 -5.68
CA ASP A 305 3.16 26.91 -6.66
C ASP A 305 3.70 26.34 -7.97
N PHE A 306 4.39 25.17 -7.91
CA PHE A 306 4.84 24.47 -9.12
C PHE A 306 3.66 24.00 -9.97
N GLN A 307 2.59 23.53 -9.31
CA GLN A 307 1.36 23.16 -10.00
C GLN A 307 0.66 24.36 -10.64
N LYS A 308 0.51 25.46 -9.87
CA LYS A 308 -0.18 26.68 -10.33
C LYS A 308 0.56 27.36 -11.46
N GLY A 309 1.88 27.48 -11.32
CA GLY A 309 2.75 28.12 -12.29
C GLY A 309 3.33 27.19 -13.34
N PHE A 310 2.85 25.94 -13.47
CA PHE A 310 3.41 24.95 -14.38
C PHE A 310 3.48 25.42 -15.83
N ILE A 311 4.67 25.35 -16.41
CA ILE A 311 4.93 25.69 -17.82
C ILE A 311 5.16 24.42 -18.62
N ARG A 312 6.14 23.60 -18.21
CA ARG A 312 6.54 22.33 -18.82
C ARG A 312 7.40 21.51 -17.89
N ALA A 313 7.58 20.24 -18.23
CA ALA A 313 8.52 19.33 -17.58
C ALA A 313 9.64 18.96 -18.57
N GLU A 314 10.88 18.97 -18.11
CA GLU A 314 12.00 18.31 -18.79
C GLU A 314 12.08 16.91 -18.22
N VAL A 315 11.82 15.89 -19.03
CA VAL A 315 11.68 14.48 -18.60
C VAL A 315 12.71 13.63 -19.33
N VAL A 316 13.41 12.80 -18.61
CA VAL A 316 14.27 11.73 -19.15
C VAL A 316 13.97 10.44 -18.38
N SER A 317 13.94 9.30 -19.05
CA SER A 317 13.83 8.01 -18.34
C SER A 317 15.09 7.76 -17.51
N PHE A 318 14.94 7.04 -16.39
CA PHE A 318 16.08 6.65 -15.56
C PHE A 318 17.16 5.94 -16.39
N ASP A 319 16.77 4.97 -17.21
CA ASP A 319 17.70 4.17 -18.02
C ASP A 319 18.46 5.00 -19.05
N ASP A 320 17.77 5.91 -19.74
CA ASP A 320 18.39 6.84 -20.69
C ASP A 320 19.41 7.77 -20.01
N LEU A 321 19.06 8.28 -18.83
CA LEU A 321 19.94 9.15 -18.06
C LEU A 321 21.21 8.43 -17.59
N VAL A 322 21.06 7.21 -17.05
CA VAL A 322 22.19 6.37 -16.62
C VAL A 322 23.09 6.02 -17.82
N SER A 323 22.49 5.61 -18.95
CA SER A 323 23.22 5.32 -20.19
C SER A 323 23.95 6.54 -20.74
N ALA A 324 23.42 7.74 -20.59
CA ALA A 324 24.06 8.98 -21.00
C ALA A 324 25.18 9.43 -20.06
N GLY A 325 25.14 9.02 -18.78
CA GLY A 325 26.10 9.37 -17.75
C GLY A 325 26.00 10.82 -17.23
N SER A 326 25.11 11.65 -17.80
CA SER A 326 24.81 13.01 -17.31
C SER A 326 23.61 13.61 -18.02
N MET A 327 22.94 14.58 -17.38
CA MET A 327 21.88 15.38 -18.03
C MET A 327 22.35 16.12 -19.28
N LEU A 328 23.61 16.60 -19.30
CA LEU A 328 24.19 17.27 -20.46
C LEU A 328 24.27 16.33 -21.67
N ASN A 329 24.79 15.12 -21.46
CA ASN A 329 24.88 14.10 -22.49
C ASN A 329 23.50 13.61 -22.95
N ALA A 330 22.56 13.41 -22.01
CA ALA A 330 21.19 13.03 -22.34
C ALA A 330 20.49 14.07 -23.23
N ARG A 331 20.69 15.37 -22.95
CA ARG A 331 20.22 16.47 -23.82
C ARG A 331 20.90 16.43 -25.21
N ALA A 332 22.21 16.24 -25.26
CA ALA A 332 22.95 16.15 -26.51
C ALA A 332 22.52 14.94 -27.38
N ARG A 333 22.07 13.86 -26.76
CA ARG A 333 21.54 12.67 -27.44
C ARG A 333 20.05 12.79 -27.78
N GLY A 334 19.38 13.89 -27.42
CA GLY A 334 17.93 14.08 -27.65
C GLY A 334 17.03 13.18 -26.79
N GLN A 335 17.54 12.65 -25.68
CA GLN A 335 16.81 11.76 -24.77
C GLN A 335 15.97 12.54 -23.73
N VAL A 336 16.25 13.83 -23.56
CA VAL A 336 15.45 14.72 -22.69
C VAL A 336 14.29 15.28 -23.49
N ARG A 337 13.07 14.93 -23.06
CA ARG A 337 11.81 15.38 -23.68
C ARG A 337 11.30 16.61 -22.97
N LEU A 338 10.62 17.48 -23.72
CA LEU A 338 9.91 18.65 -23.20
C LEU A 338 8.42 18.33 -23.22
N GLU A 339 7.84 18.11 -22.05
CA GLU A 339 6.49 17.62 -21.90
C GLU A 339 5.56 18.74 -21.37
N GLY A 340 4.33 18.74 -21.88
CA GLY A 340 3.29 19.70 -21.52
C GLY A 340 2.39 19.24 -20.37
N LYS A 341 1.26 19.95 -20.22
CA LYS A 341 0.29 19.70 -19.13
C LYS A 341 -0.40 18.35 -19.21
N ASP A 342 -0.53 17.80 -20.42
CA ASP A 342 -1.25 16.54 -20.67
C ASP A 342 -0.33 15.30 -20.61
N TYR A 343 0.93 15.49 -20.23
CA TYR A 343 1.86 14.39 -20.08
C TYR A 343 1.49 13.56 -18.87
N VAL A 344 1.22 12.28 -19.10
CA VAL A 344 1.01 11.29 -18.05
C VAL A 344 2.38 10.78 -17.60
N MET A 345 2.69 10.98 -16.33
CA MET A 345 3.97 10.59 -15.73
C MET A 345 4.16 9.08 -15.79
N ALA A 346 5.37 8.66 -16.15
CA ALA A 346 5.79 7.26 -16.08
C ALA A 346 6.57 7.00 -14.79
N ASP A 347 6.52 5.74 -14.31
CA ASP A 347 7.35 5.34 -13.16
C ASP A 347 8.83 5.43 -13.53
N GLY A 348 9.64 6.05 -12.64
CA GLY A 348 11.07 6.25 -12.86
C GLY A 348 11.43 7.43 -13.78
N ASP A 349 10.48 8.25 -14.21
CA ASP A 349 10.80 9.51 -14.88
C ASP A 349 11.70 10.38 -13.98
N VAL A 350 12.85 10.82 -14.50
CA VAL A 350 13.69 11.83 -13.85
C VAL A 350 13.33 13.20 -14.41
N VAL A 351 12.89 14.12 -13.54
CA VAL A 351 12.16 15.32 -13.99
C VAL A 351 12.74 16.60 -13.40
N GLU A 352 12.76 17.65 -14.25
CA GLU A 352 12.96 19.04 -13.86
C GLU A 352 11.76 19.88 -14.30
N PHE A 353 10.97 20.37 -13.34
CA PHE A 353 9.80 21.21 -13.64
C PHE A 353 10.19 22.67 -13.89
N ARG A 354 9.64 23.25 -14.95
CA ARG A 354 9.73 24.68 -15.24
C ARG A 354 8.40 25.34 -14.91
N PHE A 355 8.44 26.32 -14.06
CA PHE A 355 7.25 27.02 -13.57
C PHE A 355 7.53 28.54 -13.47
N ASN A 356 6.47 29.32 -13.46
CA ASN A 356 6.51 30.75 -13.21
C ASN A 356 5.61 31.07 -12.02
N VAL A 357 6.10 31.84 -11.05
CA VAL A 357 5.39 32.26 -9.83
C VAL A 357 4.89 33.68 -9.99
#